data_fd3880439f481899750294f51332454e
#
_entry.id   fd3880439f481899750294f51332454e
#
_cell.length_a   1.000
_cell.length_b   1.000
_cell.length_c   1.000
_cell.angle_alpha   90.00
_cell.angle_beta   90.00
_cell.angle_gamma   90.00
#
_symmetry.space_group_name_H-M   'P 1'
#
loop_
_entity.id
_entity.type
_entity.pdbx_description
1 polymer ?
#
loop_
_entity_poly.entity_id
_entity_poly.type
_entity_poly.pdbx_seq_one_letter_code
_entity_poly.pdbx_strand_id
1 'polypeptide(L)'
;MLVALAMSVCSALSQTTATKSGYSNPVGDETNKTNGAYYTGEYRNLFVDVLGKTEAEVNAKIEKAWKHFFTPGALTAVYYEVGDDMAYILDVGNNDVRTEGQSYGMMISVQLDKKTEFDKLWRWAKKYMQHKTGNWKGYFAWQCRPDGTIIDNTCAPDGEEYFITALFFASNRWGNDGEIDYNAEAQYILRSIMSKTGDGEIHNMYRSDNHLVVFAPNYDNISFSDPSYCLPGFLELWAIWADGNNEFWKKAAEAARGLLQKSCHEKTGLFPDYSQFDGTPHNPHWPNMSYDTRQYKFDAIRCAMNVGMDYNWFRSDSANQVQMMTRLMNFFKTDNFQHSYFDCDGGNPEGNFNEGMAGANGAGCLAVNDNELAKVVLQKLWDTNPPSGQWRYFNGMVYYLGLLNASGQFKVYKPM
;
A
#
# COMPACT_ATOMS: atom_id res chain seq x y z
N MET A 1 -6.29 73.72 1.33
CA MET A 1 -5.45 72.97 0.42
C MET A 1 -4.65 72.00 1.26
N LEU A 2 -5.23 70.83 1.55
CA LEU A 2 -4.58 69.73 2.32
C LEU A 2 -4.47 68.55 1.41
N VAL A 3 -3.22 68.14 1.16
CA VAL A 3 -2.87 66.94 0.36
C VAL A 3 -2.87 65.75 1.33
N ALA A 4 -3.77 64.81 1.14
CA ALA A 4 -3.79 63.54 1.86
C ALA A 4 -2.88 62.53 1.17
N LEU A 5 -1.85 62.08 1.89
CA LEU A 5 -0.92 61.05 1.48
C LEU A 5 -1.56 59.70 1.83
N ALA A 6 -1.94 58.91 0.80
CA ALA A 6 -2.38 57.54 0.98
C ALA A 6 -1.16 56.60 1.11
N MET A 7 -0.93 56.07 2.30
CA MET A 7 0.02 54.96 2.53
C MET A 7 -0.63 53.62 2.09
N SER A 8 -0.10 53.05 1.03
CA SER A 8 -0.42 51.69 0.63
C SER A 8 0.30 50.74 1.56
N VAL A 9 -0.44 50.01 2.39
CA VAL A 9 0.09 48.90 3.20
C VAL A 9 0.11 47.68 2.32
N CYS A 10 1.28 47.34 1.84
CA CYS A 10 1.53 46.08 1.16
C CYS A 10 1.61 44.99 2.24
N SER A 11 0.52 44.22 2.42
CA SER A 11 0.52 43.02 3.24
C SER A 11 1.30 41.93 2.52
N ALA A 12 2.55 41.72 2.93
CA ALA A 12 3.32 40.56 2.55
C ALA A 12 2.64 39.33 3.17
N LEU A 13 1.96 38.56 2.33
CA LEU A 13 1.57 37.18 2.66
C LEU A 13 2.86 36.38 2.84
N SER A 14 3.21 36.12 4.09
CA SER A 14 4.24 35.14 4.41
C SER A 14 3.73 33.79 3.94
N GLN A 15 4.27 33.29 2.85
CA GLN A 15 4.20 31.88 2.52
C GLN A 15 4.90 31.16 3.66
N THR A 16 4.14 30.50 4.51
CA THR A 16 4.65 29.49 5.42
C THR A 16 5.16 28.36 4.55
N THR A 17 6.46 28.35 4.31
CA THR A 17 7.16 27.17 3.77
C THR A 17 6.84 26.02 4.71
N ALA A 18 6.14 25.02 4.20
CA ALA A 18 5.91 23.77 4.92
C ALA A 18 7.28 23.30 5.45
N THR A 19 7.39 23.19 6.76
CA THR A 19 8.59 22.67 7.40
C THR A 19 8.81 21.28 6.85
N LYS A 20 9.95 21.07 6.20
CA LYS A 20 10.42 19.75 5.78
C LYS A 20 10.22 18.80 6.96
N SER A 21 9.56 17.65 6.75
CA SER A 21 9.55 16.59 7.76
C SER A 21 11.01 16.39 8.21
N GLY A 22 11.25 16.16 9.49
CA GLY A 22 12.59 16.07 10.04
C GLY A 22 13.41 14.86 9.60
N TYR A 23 13.04 14.23 8.48
CA TYR A 23 13.76 13.15 7.83
C TYR A 23 14.83 13.77 6.92
N SER A 24 16.09 13.53 7.26
CA SER A 24 17.21 13.77 6.34
C SER A 24 17.22 12.64 5.30
N ASN A 25 17.56 12.95 4.05
CA ASN A 25 17.90 11.91 3.09
C ASN A 25 19.02 11.05 3.68
N PRO A 26 18.96 9.70 3.52
CA PRO A 26 19.98 8.83 4.06
C PRO A 26 21.36 9.20 3.54
N VAL A 27 22.33 9.06 4.42
CA VAL A 27 23.76 9.21 4.06
C VAL A 27 24.08 8.13 3.03
N GLY A 28 24.49 8.53 1.82
CA GLY A 28 24.92 7.61 0.76
C GLY A 28 24.14 7.68 -0.54
N ASP A 29 23.00 8.40 -0.61
CA ASP A 29 22.31 8.68 -1.88
C ASP A 29 22.95 9.90 -2.58
N GLU A 30 24.23 9.79 -2.92
CA GLU A 30 24.94 10.87 -3.62
C GLU A 30 24.50 11.04 -5.08
N THR A 31 23.89 9.99 -5.67
CA THR A 31 23.43 9.99 -7.05
C THR A 31 22.06 10.63 -7.21
N ASN A 32 21.32 10.77 -6.12
CA ASN A 32 19.96 11.28 -6.15
C ASN A 32 19.72 12.31 -5.03
N LYS A 33 20.25 13.50 -5.24
CA LYS A 33 20.13 14.64 -4.31
C LYS A 33 18.74 15.29 -4.31
N THR A 34 17.77 14.76 -5.09
CA THR A 34 16.41 15.27 -5.12
C THR A 34 15.57 14.67 -4.01
N ASN A 35 14.73 15.47 -3.37
CA ASN A 35 13.70 15.00 -2.46
C ASN A 35 12.77 14.03 -3.22
N GLY A 36 12.09 13.15 -2.48
CA GLY A 36 11.07 12.25 -3.07
C GLY A 36 9.90 13.02 -3.69
N ALA A 37 9.05 12.29 -4.41
CA ALA A 37 7.90 12.82 -5.15
C ALA A 37 6.91 13.60 -4.25
N TYR A 38 6.83 13.27 -2.97
CA TYR A 38 6.05 14.06 -2.02
C TYR A 38 6.48 15.53 -2.00
N TYR A 39 7.77 15.83 -2.09
CA TYR A 39 8.30 17.20 -2.04
C TYR A 39 8.34 17.88 -3.39
N THR A 40 8.70 17.14 -4.44
CA THR A 40 8.91 17.68 -5.79
C THR A 40 7.64 17.73 -6.63
N GLY A 41 6.66 16.85 -6.37
CA GLY A 41 5.50 16.63 -7.23
C GLY A 41 5.83 15.82 -8.49
N GLU A 42 7.07 15.34 -8.64
CA GLU A 42 7.52 14.58 -9.81
C GLU A 42 7.48 13.07 -9.54
N TYR A 43 6.69 12.35 -10.30
CA TYR A 43 6.51 10.90 -10.22
C TYR A 43 7.10 10.26 -11.46
N ARG A 44 8.14 9.43 -11.30
CA ARG A 44 8.81 8.76 -12.42
C ARG A 44 7.88 7.78 -13.13
N ASN A 45 7.83 7.86 -14.45
CA ASN A 45 7.24 6.84 -15.29
C ASN A 45 8.35 5.92 -15.81
N LEU A 46 8.56 4.77 -15.13
CA LEU A 46 9.63 3.84 -15.48
C LEU A 46 9.44 3.21 -16.86
N PHE A 47 8.22 3.07 -17.35
CA PHE A 47 7.97 2.57 -18.72
C PHE A 47 8.46 3.53 -19.78
N VAL A 48 8.32 4.83 -19.56
CA VAL A 48 8.86 5.86 -20.45
C VAL A 48 10.37 5.96 -20.28
N ASP A 49 10.85 6.14 -19.05
CA ASP A 49 12.24 6.43 -18.73
C ASP A 49 13.20 5.28 -19.06
N VAL A 50 12.76 4.03 -18.86
CA VAL A 50 13.62 2.84 -18.95
C VAL A 50 13.31 2.00 -20.19
N LEU A 51 12.02 1.85 -20.54
CA LEU A 51 11.61 1.03 -21.71
C LEU A 51 11.39 1.84 -22.98
N GLY A 52 11.39 3.18 -22.92
CA GLY A 52 11.14 4.05 -24.07
C GLY A 52 9.70 3.97 -24.59
N LYS A 53 8.74 3.59 -23.74
CA LYS A 53 7.32 3.59 -24.10
C LYS A 53 6.80 5.04 -24.17
N THR A 54 5.75 5.25 -24.94
CA THR A 54 5.05 6.53 -24.96
C THR A 54 4.04 6.61 -23.81
N GLU A 55 3.74 7.82 -23.34
CA GLU A 55 2.67 8.04 -22.35
C GLU A 55 1.31 7.48 -22.82
N ALA A 56 1.03 7.54 -24.12
CA ALA A 56 -0.19 7.01 -24.71
C ALA A 56 -0.28 5.46 -24.55
N GLU A 57 0.82 4.74 -24.78
CA GLU A 57 0.88 3.29 -24.59
C GLU A 57 0.71 2.91 -23.11
N VAL A 58 1.35 3.66 -22.21
CA VAL A 58 1.23 3.45 -20.76
C VAL A 58 -0.21 3.68 -20.32
N ASN A 59 -0.83 4.79 -20.71
CA ASN A 59 -2.23 5.09 -20.38
C ASN A 59 -3.20 4.05 -20.95
N ALA A 60 -2.97 3.56 -22.16
CA ALA A 60 -3.77 2.50 -22.76
C ALA A 60 -3.68 1.18 -21.97
N LYS A 61 -2.48 0.84 -21.46
CA LYS A 61 -2.28 -0.35 -20.62
C LYS A 61 -3.02 -0.23 -19.28
N ILE A 62 -2.97 0.93 -18.65
CA ILE A 62 -3.68 1.22 -17.39
C ILE A 62 -5.19 1.16 -17.60
N GLU A 63 -5.71 1.80 -18.65
CA GLU A 63 -7.14 1.78 -18.97
C GLU A 63 -7.63 0.37 -19.35
N LYS A 64 -6.79 -0.44 -20.01
CA LYS A 64 -7.09 -1.85 -20.28
C LYS A 64 -7.26 -2.62 -18.96
N ALA A 65 -6.39 -2.40 -17.97
CA ALA A 65 -6.50 -3.05 -16.66
C ALA A 65 -7.75 -2.57 -15.90
N TRP A 66 -8.08 -1.27 -15.97
CA TRP A 66 -9.34 -0.76 -15.40
C TRP A 66 -10.54 -1.47 -15.97
N LYS A 67 -10.68 -1.49 -17.28
CA LYS A 67 -11.80 -2.17 -17.96
C LYS A 67 -11.88 -3.65 -17.63
N HIS A 68 -10.72 -4.29 -17.50
CA HIS A 68 -10.63 -5.73 -17.20
C HIS A 68 -11.22 -6.07 -15.83
N PHE A 69 -10.86 -5.29 -14.78
CA PHE A 69 -11.22 -5.60 -13.41
C PHE A 69 -12.49 -4.89 -12.92
N PHE A 70 -12.81 -3.70 -13.45
CA PHE A 70 -13.82 -2.81 -12.91
C PHE A 70 -15.05 -2.63 -13.82
N THR A 71 -15.12 -3.29 -15.00
CA THR A 71 -16.35 -3.25 -15.81
C THR A 71 -17.39 -4.18 -15.20
N PRO A 72 -18.53 -3.66 -14.70
CA PRO A 72 -19.58 -4.50 -14.12
C PRO A 72 -20.06 -5.56 -15.09
N GLY A 73 -20.21 -6.81 -14.61
CA GLY A 73 -20.68 -7.94 -15.41
C GLY A 73 -19.66 -8.54 -16.39
N ALA A 74 -18.45 -7.99 -16.50
CA ALA A 74 -17.41 -8.64 -17.31
C ALA A 74 -16.95 -9.95 -16.63
N LEU A 75 -16.66 -10.98 -17.43
CA LEU A 75 -16.18 -12.28 -16.93
C LEU A 75 -14.84 -12.19 -16.16
N THR A 76 -14.09 -11.13 -16.41
CA THR A 76 -12.79 -10.86 -15.79
C THR A 76 -12.89 -9.95 -14.58
N ALA A 77 -14.07 -9.37 -14.33
CA ALA A 77 -14.25 -8.42 -13.25
C ALA A 77 -13.98 -9.03 -11.86
N VAL A 78 -13.47 -8.19 -10.97
CA VAL A 78 -13.45 -8.41 -9.52
C VAL A 78 -14.33 -7.39 -8.79
N TYR A 79 -14.72 -6.31 -9.47
CA TYR A 79 -15.63 -5.27 -8.97
C TYR A 79 -17.07 -5.66 -9.27
N TYR A 80 -17.93 -5.68 -8.24
CA TYR A 80 -19.34 -6.06 -8.31
C TYR A 80 -20.21 -5.01 -7.64
N GLU A 81 -21.21 -4.51 -8.37
CA GLU A 81 -22.17 -3.53 -7.85
C GLU A 81 -23.30 -4.20 -7.07
N VAL A 82 -23.77 -3.53 -6.02
CA VAL A 82 -24.90 -3.94 -5.17
C VAL A 82 -25.90 -2.78 -5.08
N GLY A 83 -27.03 -2.92 -5.74
CA GLY A 83 -27.96 -1.80 -5.90
C GLY A 83 -27.33 -0.66 -6.67
N ASP A 84 -27.76 0.56 -6.38
CA ASP A 84 -27.32 1.75 -7.09
C ASP A 84 -26.10 2.45 -6.44
N ASP A 85 -25.85 2.19 -5.14
CA ASP A 85 -24.96 3.01 -4.31
C ASP A 85 -23.81 2.27 -3.63
N MET A 86 -23.72 0.92 -3.79
CA MET A 86 -22.66 0.12 -3.17
C MET A 86 -21.99 -0.80 -4.19
N ALA A 87 -20.74 -1.20 -3.87
CA ALA A 87 -19.99 -2.19 -4.61
C ALA A 87 -18.97 -2.87 -3.71
N TYR A 88 -18.50 -4.05 -4.13
CA TYR A 88 -17.42 -4.76 -3.46
C TYR A 88 -16.41 -5.34 -4.47
N ILE A 89 -15.21 -5.59 -3.97
CA ILE A 89 -14.17 -6.37 -4.66
C ILE A 89 -14.27 -7.82 -4.18
N LEU A 90 -14.52 -8.73 -5.09
CA LEU A 90 -14.69 -10.16 -4.81
C LEU A 90 -13.37 -10.90 -4.94
N ASP A 91 -12.96 -11.62 -3.90
CA ASP A 91 -12.04 -12.74 -4.08
C ASP A 91 -12.81 -13.88 -4.78
N VAL A 92 -12.64 -13.94 -6.08
CA VAL A 92 -13.38 -14.85 -6.95
C VAL A 92 -12.99 -16.31 -6.68
N GLY A 93 -11.76 -16.53 -6.20
CA GLY A 93 -11.26 -17.86 -5.88
C GLY A 93 -11.94 -18.47 -4.65
N ASN A 94 -12.21 -17.64 -3.65
CA ASN A 94 -12.79 -18.04 -2.38
C ASN A 94 -14.27 -17.64 -2.21
N ASN A 95 -14.79 -16.85 -3.14
CA ASN A 95 -16.15 -16.32 -3.11
C ASN A 95 -16.45 -15.53 -1.83
N ASP A 96 -15.51 -14.65 -1.45
CA ASP A 96 -15.61 -13.77 -0.30
C ASP A 96 -15.13 -12.35 -0.62
N VAL A 97 -15.39 -11.43 0.29
CA VAL A 97 -14.98 -10.02 0.23
C VAL A 97 -14.04 -9.74 1.40
N ARG A 98 -12.84 -9.24 1.11
CA ARG A 98 -11.79 -8.96 2.08
C ARG A 98 -11.52 -7.47 2.19
N THR A 99 -11.13 -7.00 3.38
CA THR A 99 -10.71 -5.61 3.57
C THR A 99 -9.54 -5.24 2.67
N GLU A 100 -8.62 -6.17 2.43
CA GLU A 100 -7.52 -6.04 1.47
C GLU A 100 -8.03 -5.61 0.09
N GLY A 101 -8.88 -6.41 -0.54
CA GLY A 101 -9.40 -6.12 -1.88
C GLY A 101 -10.26 -4.88 -1.94
N GLN A 102 -11.08 -4.68 -0.91
CA GLN A 102 -11.96 -3.52 -0.81
C GLN A 102 -11.16 -2.22 -0.75
N SER A 103 -10.12 -2.19 0.07
CA SER A 103 -9.24 -1.02 0.23
C SER A 103 -8.33 -0.80 -0.99
N TYR A 104 -7.85 -1.87 -1.64
CA TYR A 104 -7.12 -1.76 -2.90
C TYR A 104 -7.99 -1.20 -4.02
N GLY A 105 -9.25 -1.65 -4.12
CA GLY A 105 -10.22 -1.11 -5.06
C GLY A 105 -10.44 0.39 -4.87
N MET A 106 -10.56 0.84 -3.60
CA MET A 106 -10.65 2.27 -3.27
C MET A 106 -9.38 3.02 -3.65
N MET A 107 -8.21 2.49 -3.33
CA MET A 107 -6.92 3.12 -3.67
C MET A 107 -6.75 3.26 -5.19
N ILE A 108 -7.03 2.22 -5.97
CA ILE A 108 -6.98 2.26 -7.43
C ILE A 108 -7.98 3.32 -7.96
N SER A 109 -9.19 3.34 -7.41
CA SER A 109 -10.23 4.29 -7.81
C SER A 109 -9.83 5.74 -7.56
N VAL A 110 -9.26 6.07 -6.39
CA VAL A 110 -8.81 7.44 -6.12
C VAL A 110 -7.62 7.84 -6.97
N GLN A 111 -6.72 6.92 -7.30
CA GLN A 111 -5.59 7.22 -8.19
C GLN A 111 -6.07 7.55 -9.62
N LEU A 112 -7.14 6.94 -10.09
CA LEU A 112 -7.67 7.09 -11.44
C LEU A 112 -8.84 8.06 -11.59
N ASP A 113 -9.15 8.83 -10.54
CA ASP A 113 -10.28 9.77 -10.53
C ASP A 113 -11.66 9.11 -10.71
N LYS A 114 -11.83 7.94 -10.15
CA LYS A 114 -13.08 7.15 -10.22
C LYS A 114 -13.86 7.29 -8.90
N LYS A 115 -14.38 8.52 -8.68
CA LYS A 115 -15.08 8.86 -7.42
C LYS A 115 -16.30 7.99 -7.17
N THR A 116 -17.08 7.68 -8.19
CA THR A 116 -18.30 6.86 -8.06
C THR A 116 -17.98 5.46 -7.55
N GLU A 117 -16.99 4.81 -8.13
CA GLU A 117 -16.56 3.46 -7.73
C GLU A 117 -15.96 3.49 -6.33
N PHE A 118 -15.17 4.51 -6.01
CA PHE A 118 -14.63 4.72 -4.66
C PHE A 118 -15.74 4.81 -3.61
N ASP A 119 -16.73 5.68 -3.85
CA ASP A 119 -17.83 5.91 -2.90
C ASP A 119 -18.67 4.64 -2.70
N LYS A 120 -18.95 3.89 -3.77
CA LYS A 120 -19.65 2.61 -3.70
C LYS A 120 -18.90 1.57 -2.88
N LEU A 121 -17.60 1.44 -3.08
CA LEU A 121 -16.74 0.55 -2.32
C LEU A 121 -16.70 0.95 -0.84
N TRP A 122 -16.53 2.23 -0.54
CA TRP A 122 -16.52 2.72 0.84
C TRP A 122 -17.85 2.48 1.55
N ARG A 123 -18.99 2.76 0.91
CA ARG A 123 -20.31 2.52 1.53
C ARG A 123 -20.52 1.06 1.89
N TRP A 124 -20.08 0.14 1.04
CA TRP A 124 -20.18 -1.29 1.31
C TRP A 124 -19.29 -1.70 2.49
N ALA A 125 -18.02 -1.31 2.49
CA ALA A 125 -17.09 -1.60 3.58
C ALA A 125 -17.59 -1.04 4.92
N LYS A 126 -18.01 0.23 4.93
CA LYS A 126 -18.54 0.88 6.12
C LYS A 126 -19.82 0.23 6.65
N LYS A 127 -20.67 -0.26 5.78
CA LYS A 127 -21.95 -0.89 6.15
C LYS A 127 -21.76 -2.28 6.73
N TYR A 128 -20.99 -3.12 6.06
CA TYR A 128 -20.94 -4.55 6.31
C TYR A 128 -19.70 -5.02 7.04
N MET A 129 -18.55 -4.38 6.86
CA MET A 129 -17.29 -4.79 7.48
C MET A 129 -16.99 -4.03 8.76
N GLN A 130 -17.27 -2.70 8.84
CA GLN A 130 -16.90 -1.90 10.00
C GLN A 130 -17.71 -2.24 11.25
N HIS A 131 -17.06 -2.63 12.33
CA HIS A 131 -17.68 -2.87 13.63
C HIS A 131 -18.20 -1.56 14.24
N LYS A 132 -19.48 -1.52 14.58
CA LYS A 132 -20.15 -0.34 15.15
C LYS A 132 -20.20 -0.35 16.67
N THR A 133 -20.06 -1.51 17.28
CA THR A 133 -20.19 -1.73 18.73
C THR A 133 -19.19 -2.79 19.24
N GLY A 134 -19.12 -2.98 20.55
CA GLY A 134 -18.26 -3.98 21.17
C GLY A 134 -16.78 -3.61 21.15
N ASN A 135 -15.93 -4.55 21.54
CA ASN A 135 -14.47 -4.31 21.67
C ASN A 135 -13.79 -4.04 20.33
N TRP A 136 -14.32 -4.58 19.25
CA TRP A 136 -13.84 -4.34 17.88
C TRP A 136 -14.29 -2.99 17.30
N LYS A 137 -15.14 -2.23 17.98
CA LYS A 137 -15.68 -0.97 17.42
C LYS A 137 -14.62 -0.13 16.73
N GLY A 138 -14.87 0.22 15.46
CA GLY A 138 -13.99 1.04 14.61
C GLY A 138 -13.00 0.26 13.76
N TYR A 139 -12.70 -1.01 14.12
CA TYR A 139 -12.02 -1.96 13.23
C TYR A 139 -12.98 -2.53 12.19
N PHE A 140 -12.44 -3.27 11.21
CA PHE A 140 -13.20 -3.94 10.18
C PHE A 140 -13.06 -5.47 10.29
N ALA A 141 -14.15 -6.19 10.10
CA ALA A 141 -14.10 -7.63 9.87
C ALA A 141 -13.39 -7.88 8.54
N TRP A 142 -12.25 -8.58 8.58
CA TRP A 142 -11.41 -8.72 7.40
C TRP A 142 -12.06 -9.52 6.27
N GLN A 143 -13.04 -10.40 6.61
CA GLN A 143 -13.65 -11.32 5.65
C GLN A 143 -15.17 -11.38 5.80
N CYS A 144 -15.89 -11.12 4.71
CA CYS A 144 -17.34 -11.18 4.63
C CYS A 144 -17.79 -11.98 3.41
N ARG A 145 -19.02 -12.46 3.42
CA ARG A 145 -19.70 -12.94 2.21
C ARG A 145 -20.14 -11.76 1.33
N PRO A 146 -20.44 -11.99 0.03
CA PRO A 146 -20.99 -10.95 -0.83
C PRO A 146 -22.32 -10.33 -0.37
N ASP A 147 -23.09 -11.04 0.46
CA ASP A 147 -24.32 -10.53 1.08
C ASP A 147 -24.05 -9.68 2.35
N GLY A 148 -22.81 -9.51 2.75
CA GLY A 148 -22.40 -8.77 3.93
C GLY A 148 -22.36 -9.58 5.23
N THR A 149 -22.64 -10.89 5.19
CA THR A 149 -22.48 -11.76 6.36
C THR A 149 -21.00 -11.89 6.72
N ILE A 150 -20.64 -11.58 7.96
CA ILE A 150 -19.26 -11.71 8.46
C ILE A 150 -18.89 -13.19 8.52
N ILE A 151 -17.74 -13.55 7.94
CA ILE A 151 -17.12 -14.86 8.02
C ILE A 151 -16.10 -14.87 9.16
N ASP A 152 -15.22 -13.88 9.20
CA ASP A 152 -14.24 -13.68 10.26
C ASP A 152 -14.26 -12.22 10.71
N ASN A 153 -14.45 -11.98 11.99
CA ASN A 153 -14.63 -10.68 12.59
C ASN A 153 -13.33 -10.00 13.02
N THR A 154 -12.19 -10.65 12.84
CA THR A 154 -10.88 -10.06 13.19
C THR A 154 -10.48 -8.97 12.20
N CYS A 155 -9.54 -8.13 12.60
CA CYS A 155 -8.94 -7.13 11.72
C CYS A 155 -7.71 -7.72 11.02
N ALA A 156 -7.53 -7.41 9.74
CA ALA A 156 -6.30 -7.58 8.99
C ALA A 156 -5.74 -6.18 8.67
N PRO A 157 -4.66 -5.75 9.34
CA PRO A 157 -4.18 -4.36 9.36
C PRO A 157 -4.00 -3.69 8.01
N ASP A 158 -3.56 -4.41 6.99
CA ASP A 158 -3.38 -3.86 5.63
C ASP A 158 -4.65 -3.22 5.06
N GLY A 159 -5.81 -3.79 5.40
CA GLY A 159 -7.10 -3.22 5.00
C GLY A 159 -7.32 -1.83 5.59
N GLU A 160 -7.15 -1.67 6.91
CA GLU A 160 -7.27 -0.39 7.59
C GLU A 160 -6.24 0.62 7.09
N GLU A 161 -5.00 0.19 6.86
CA GLU A 161 -3.92 1.06 6.37
C GLU A 161 -4.26 1.66 5.00
N TYR A 162 -4.73 0.84 4.08
CA TYR A 162 -5.15 1.29 2.76
C TYR A 162 -6.46 2.11 2.81
N PHE A 163 -7.44 1.76 3.66
CA PHE A 163 -8.66 2.56 3.86
C PHE A 163 -8.32 3.98 4.32
N ILE A 164 -7.52 4.12 5.37
CA ILE A 164 -7.10 5.41 5.93
C ILE A 164 -6.45 6.28 4.86
N THR A 165 -5.45 5.72 4.16
CA THR A 165 -4.68 6.48 3.18
C THR A 165 -5.49 6.82 1.93
N ALA A 166 -6.34 5.90 1.45
CA ALA A 166 -7.24 6.15 0.34
C ALA A 166 -8.29 7.23 0.67
N LEU A 167 -8.81 7.24 1.91
CA LEU A 167 -9.72 8.29 2.38
C LEU A 167 -9.04 9.65 2.48
N PHE A 168 -7.80 9.74 2.95
CA PHE A 168 -7.04 10.98 2.91
C PHE A 168 -6.83 11.47 1.48
N PHE A 169 -6.50 10.58 0.55
CA PHE A 169 -6.38 10.96 -0.86
C PHE A 169 -7.70 11.43 -1.45
N ALA A 170 -8.82 10.78 -1.13
CA ALA A 170 -10.15 11.19 -1.53
C ALA A 170 -10.51 12.59 -0.99
N SER A 171 -10.25 12.82 0.29
CA SER A 171 -10.41 14.12 0.94
C SER A 171 -9.64 15.22 0.21
N ASN A 172 -8.36 14.97 -0.07
CA ASN A 172 -7.47 15.94 -0.68
C ASN A 172 -7.76 16.14 -2.18
N ARG A 173 -8.37 15.17 -2.84
CA ARG A 173 -8.68 15.21 -4.27
C ARG A 173 -10.08 15.74 -4.56
N TRP A 174 -11.08 15.33 -3.78
CA TRP A 174 -12.48 15.60 -4.06
C TRP A 174 -13.17 16.49 -3.02
N GLY A 175 -12.49 16.83 -1.91
CA GLY A 175 -13.06 17.61 -0.80
C GLY A 175 -13.94 16.76 0.11
N ASN A 176 -14.55 17.42 1.11
CA ASN A 176 -15.32 16.79 2.19
C ASN A 176 -16.77 17.26 2.27
N ASP A 177 -17.22 18.13 1.35
CA ASP A 177 -18.53 18.78 1.39
C ASP A 177 -19.67 17.90 0.82
N GLY A 178 -19.37 16.65 0.43
CA GLY A 178 -20.34 15.68 -0.10
C GLY A 178 -21.02 14.86 0.99
N GLU A 179 -21.67 13.77 0.57
CA GLU A 179 -22.29 12.78 1.50
C GLU A 179 -21.25 12.10 2.40
N ILE A 180 -20.02 11.98 1.94
CA ILE A 180 -18.92 11.33 2.65
C ILE A 180 -17.90 12.41 3.00
N ASP A 181 -17.73 12.66 4.29
CA ASP A 181 -16.58 13.40 4.81
C ASP A 181 -15.39 12.44 4.93
N TYR A 182 -14.60 12.35 3.86
CA TYR A 182 -13.48 11.40 3.78
C TYR A 182 -12.42 11.66 4.86
N ASN A 183 -12.16 12.94 5.20
CA ASN A 183 -11.21 13.25 6.26
C ASN A 183 -11.71 12.76 7.61
N ALA A 184 -12.97 13.04 7.95
CA ALA A 184 -13.55 12.57 9.21
C ALA A 184 -13.52 11.06 9.33
N GLU A 185 -13.77 10.33 8.22
CA GLU A 185 -13.69 8.85 8.17
C GLU A 185 -12.26 8.35 8.39
N ALA A 186 -11.26 8.92 7.72
CA ALA A 186 -9.85 8.58 7.92
C ALA A 186 -9.41 8.80 9.37
N GLN A 187 -9.72 9.98 9.92
CA GLN A 187 -9.39 10.32 11.30
C GLN A 187 -10.10 9.42 12.32
N TYR A 188 -11.34 9.01 12.03
CA TYR A 188 -12.07 8.07 12.89
C TYR A 188 -11.36 6.70 12.95
N ILE A 189 -10.92 6.16 11.82
CA ILE A 189 -10.20 4.88 11.79
C ILE A 189 -8.86 5.04 12.53
N LEU A 190 -8.07 6.09 12.25
CA LEU A 190 -6.79 6.36 12.93
C LEU A 190 -6.94 6.39 14.45
N ARG A 191 -7.95 7.06 14.96
CA ARG A 191 -8.21 7.06 16.41
C ARG A 191 -8.62 5.69 16.92
N SER A 192 -9.44 4.97 16.16
CA SER A 192 -9.96 3.65 16.56
C SER A 192 -8.89 2.59 16.70
N ILE A 193 -7.91 2.57 15.78
CA ILE A 193 -6.82 1.59 15.78
C ILE A 193 -5.79 1.82 16.89
N MET A 194 -5.84 2.98 17.58
CA MET A 194 -4.92 3.36 18.66
C MET A 194 -5.62 3.62 20.01
N SER A 195 -6.90 3.27 20.14
CA SER A 195 -7.69 3.56 21.35
C SER A 195 -8.18 2.30 22.09
N LYS A 196 -7.57 1.16 21.85
CA LYS A 196 -7.96 -0.09 22.47
C LYS A 196 -7.31 -0.25 23.84
N THR A 197 -8.06 -0.82 24.77
CA THR A 197 -7.67 -0.98 26.19
C THR A 197 -7.24 -2.41 26.53
N GLY A 198 -7.34 -3.34 25.60
CA GLY A 198 -7.09 -4.77 25.82
C GLY A 198 -8.34 -5.53 26.29
N ASP A 199 -9.50 -4.86 26.35
CA ASP A 199 -10.75 -5.53 26.73
C ASP A 199 -11.13 -6.58 25.69
N GLY A 200 -11.45 -7.78 26.17
CA GLY A 200 -11.72 -8.93 25.31
C GLY A 200 -10.53 -9.34 24.43
N GLU A 201 -9.31 -9.05 24.90
CA GLU A 201 -8.06 -9.32 24.19
C GLU A 201 -7.93 -8.61 22.84
N ILE A 202 -8.61 -7.45 22.70
CA ILE A 202 -8.50 -6.60 21.53
C ILE A 202 -7.58 -5.42 21.84
N HIS A 203 -6.52 -5.30 21.09
CA HIS A 203 -5.40 -4.38 21.30
C HIS A 203 -5.33 -3.32 20.19
N ASN A 204 -4.43 -2.36 20.35
CA ASN A 204 -4.07 -1.43 19.30
C ASN A 204 -3.42 -2.17 18.11
N MET A 205 -3.66 -1.68 16.92
CA MET A 205 -3.06 -2.21 15.69
C MET A 205 -1.54 -1.99 15.64
N TYR A 206 -1.07 -0.95 16.29
CA TYR A 206 0.35 -0.64 16.43
C TYR A 206 0.79 -0.74 17.89
N ARG A 207 1.93 -1.32 18.11
CA ARG A 207 2.51 -1.45 19.45
C ARG A 207 3.11 -0.12 19.91
N SER A 208 2.95 0.18 21.19
CA SER A 208 3.50 1.41 21.79
C SER A 208 5.00 1.32 22.10
N ASP A 209 5.53 0.10 22.28
CA ASP A 209 6.91 -0.15 22.68
C ASP A 209 7.89 -0.13 21.50
N ASN A 210 7.48 -0.61 20.33
CA ASN A 210 8.34 -0.68 19.13
C ASN A 210 7.77 0.04 17.90
N HIS A 211 6.56 0.59 17.98
CA HIS A 211 5.85 1.34 16.92
C HIS A 211 5.53 0.52 15.67
N LEU A 212 5.61 -0.82 15.74
CA LEU A 212 5.33 -1.70 14.62
C LEU A 212 3.87 -2.15 14.60
N VAL A 213 3.36 -2.37 13.40
CA VAL A 213 2.07 -3.00 13.15
C VAL A 213 2.11 -4.46 13.61
N VAL A 214 1.04 -4.93 14.24
CA VAL A 214 0.89 -6.34 14.62
C VAL A 214 0.28 -7.13 13.46
N PHE A 215 0.42 -8.45 13.45
CA PHE A 215 -0.24 -9.28 12.44
C PHE A 215 -1.77 -9.16 12.52
N ALA A 216 -2.34 -9.26 13.70
CA ALA A 216 -3.74 -8.93 13.98
C ALA A 216 -3.87 -8.45 15.43
N PRO A 217 -4.76 -7.51 15.75
CA PRO A 217 -4.80 -6.86 17.06
C PRO A 217 -5.56 -7.69 18.11
N ASN A 218 -5.40 -9.01 18.13
CA ASN A 218 -6.07 -9.91 19.07
C ASN A 218 -5.19 -11.10 19.47
N TYR A 219 -5.37 -11.58 20.70
CA TYR A 219 -4.68 -12.74 21.26
C TYR A 219 -3.15 -12.67 21.05
N ASP A 220 -2.52 -13.80 20.78
CA ASP A 220 -1.07 -13.91 20.55
C ASP A 220 -0.62 -13.31 19.21
N ASN A 221 -1.56 -12.96 18.31
CA ASN A 221 -1.27 -12.33 17.01
C ASN A 221 -0.63 -10.94 17.15
N ILE A 222 -0.68 -10.33 18.33
CA ILE A 222 0.04 -9.10 18.67
C ILE A 222 1.55 -9.28 18.88
N SER A 223 2.04 -10.52 18.88
CA SER A 223 3.44 -10.85 19.20
C SER A 223 4.38 -10.87 17.99
N PHE A 224 3.84 -10.79 16.78
CA PHE A 224 4.57 -10.82 15.51
C PHE A 224 3.88 -9.93 14.45
N SER A 225 4.46 -9.81 13.27
CA SER A 225 3.96 -9.01 12.16
C SER A 225 4.07 -9.75 10.84
N ASP A 226 3.36 -9.24 9.83
CA ASP A 226 3.62 -9.49 8.43
C ASP A 226 4.48 -8.33 7.88
N PRO A 227 5.68 -8.59 7.33
CA PRO A 227 6.50 -7.53 6.74
C PRO A 227 5.78 -6.73 5.63
N SER A 228 4.81 -7.34 4.93
CA SER A 228 4.05 -6.67 3.88
C SER A 228 3.05 -5.63 4.42
N TYR A 229 2.74 -5.66 5.72
CA TYR A 229 1.96 -4.61 6.40
C TYR A 229 2.82 -3.38 6.73
N CYS A 230 4.14 -3.44 6.57
CA CYS A 230 4.99 -2.28 6.69
C CYS A 230 4.80 -1.35 5.49
N LEU A 231 4.05 -0.28 5.69
CA LEU A 231 3.74 0.75 4.69
C LEU A 231 4.34 2.12 5.10
N PRO A 232 5.68 2.26 5.16
CA PRO A 232 6.30 3.46 5.71
C PRO A 232 5.88 4.74 4.99
N GLY A 233 5.63 4.70 3.67
CA GLY A 233 5.11 5.85 2.94
C GLY A 233 3.74 6.32 3.42
N PHE A 234 2.84 5.42 3.82
CA PHE A 234 1.54 5.79 4.41
C PHE A 234 1.72 6.39 5.80
N LEU A 235 2.56 5.80 6.62
CA LEU A 235 2.86 6.27 7.98
C LEU A 235 3.48 7.67 7.99
N GLU A 236 4.32 8.01 7.00
CA GLU A 236 4.80 9.38 6.80
C GLU A 236 3.65 10.37 6.52
N LEU A 237 2.70 9.97 5.69
CA LEU A 237 1.52 10.79 5.42
C LEU A 237 0.65 10.96 6.67
N TRP A 238 0.49 9.90 7.48
CA TRP A 238 -0.25 9.98 8.74
C TRP A 238 0.46 10.86 9.76
N ALA A 239 1.80 10.85 9.78
CA ALA A 239 2.58 11.78 10.61
C ALA A 239 2.32 13.26 10.28
N ILE A 240 1.87 13.54 9.04
CA ILE A 240 1.58 14.90 8.57
C ILE A 240 0.09 15.25 8.69
N TRP A 241 -0.83 14.29 8.40
CA TRP A 241 -2.25 14.56 8.20
C TRP A 241 -3.16 14.09 9.33
N ALA A 242 -2.68 13.27 10.26
CA ALA A 242 -3.48 12.87 11.41
C ALA A 242 -3.73 14.03 12.37
N ASP A 243 -4.93 14.08 12.97
CA ASP A 243 -5.29 15.05 13.99
C ASP A 243 -4.54 14.86 15.32
N GLY A 244 -3.86 13.71 15.48
CA GLY A 244 -3.10 13.37 16.68
C GLY A 244 -2.13 12.23 16.45
N ASN A 245 -1.28 11.96 17.46
CA ASN A 245 -0.24 10.93 17.41
C ASN A 245 0.82 11.13 16.32
N ASN A 246 1.02 12.33 15.80
CA ASN A 246 1.91 12.61 14.69
C ASN A 246 3.35 12.11 14.92
N GLU A 247 3.91 12.35 16.12
CA GLU A 247 5.24 11.83 16.50
C GLU A 247 5.29 10.30 16.61
N PHE A 248 4.17 9.66 16.99
CA PHE A 248 4.06 8.21 16.97
C PHE A 248 4.12 7.68 15.54
N TRP A 249 3.37 8.25 14.62
CA TRP A 249 3.34 7.84 13.21
C TRP A 249 4.69 8.04 12.52
N LYS A 250 5.39 9.10 12.87
CA LYS A 250 6.77 9.31 12.42
C LYS A 250 7.70 8.18 12.84
N LYS A 251 7.68 7.81 14.13
CA LYS A 251 8.47 6.68 14.64
C LYS A 251 8.03 5.36 14.04
N ALA A 252 6.73 5.19 13.77
CA ALA A 252 6.20 4.00 13.11
C ALA A 252 6.72 3.87 11.67
N ALA A 253 6.85 4.96 10.92
CA ALA A 253 7.47 4.94 9.60
C ALA A 253 8.95 4.50 9.65
N GLU A 254 9.71 5.01 10.62
CA GLU A 254 11.11 4.60 10.85
C GLU A 254 11.18 3.11 11.24
N ALA A 255 10.32 2.66 12.16
CA ALA A 255 10.26 1.27 12.61
C ALA A 255 9.88 0.31 11.47
N ALA A 256 8.92 0.68 10.63
CA ALA A 256 8.49 -0.11 9.48
C ALA A 256 9.64 -0.30 8.46
N ARG A 257 10.41 0.76 8.14
CA ARG A 257 11.63 0.65 7.32
C ARG A 257 12.64 -0.29 7.96
N GLY A 258 12.84 -0.17 9.28
CA GLY A 258 13.73 -1.04 10.04
C GLY A 258 13.31 -2.51 10.01
N LEU A 259 12.01 -2.82 10.08
CA LEU A 259 11.51 -4.20 9.99
C LEU A 259 11.69 -4.74 8.58
N LEU A 260 11.34 -3.97 7.53
CA LEU A 260 11.59 -4.36 6.14
C LEU A 260 13.08 -4.69 5.90
N GLN A 261 13.98 -3.86 6.40
CA GLN A 261 15.42 -4.10 6.28
C GLN A 261 15.87 -5.39 6.99
N LYS A 262 15.38 -5.63 8.22
CA LYS A 262 15.77 -6.80 9.03
C LYS A 262 15.18 -8.10 8.52
N SER A 263 13.97 -8.08 7.97
CA SER A 263 13.30 -9.26 7.42
C SER A 263 13.76 -9.60 6.00
N CYS A 264 14.39 -8.65 5.30
CA CYS A 264 14.93 -8.85 3.97
C CYS A 264 16.19 -9.72 4.00
N HIS A 265 16.16 -10.89 3.38
CA HIS A 265 17.30 -11.81 3.38
C HIS A 265 18.54 -11.19 2.70
N GLU A 266 19.69 -11.29 3.36
CA GLU A 266 20.94 -10.57 3.03
C GLU A 266 21.52 -10.86 1.63
N LYS A 267 21.21 -12.03 1.04
CA LYS A 267 21.73 -12.45 -0.28
C LYS A 267 20.67 -12.36 -1.38
N THR A 268 19.47 -12.86 -1.11
CA THR A 268 18.40 -12.96 -2.11
C THR A 268 17.52 -11.71 -2.20
N GLY A 269 17.39 -10.98 -1.11
CA GLY A 269 16.41 -9.89 -1.00
C GLY A 269 14.96 -10.36 -0.77
N LEU A 270 14.73 -11.68 -0.62
CA LEU A 270 13.43 -12.25 -0.31
C LEU A 270 13.00 -11.92 1.13
N PHE A 271 11.70 -11.83 1.34
CA PHE A 271 11.07 -11.56 2.64
C PHE A 271 10.29 -12.80 3.09
N PRO A 272 10.23 -13.11 4.40
CA PRO A 272 9.27 -14.10 4.86
C PRO A 272 7.84 -13.55 4.77
N ASP A 273 6.85 -14.44 4.71
CA ASP A 273 5.45 -14.06 4.80
C ASP A 273 5.16 -13.43 6.17
N TYR A 274 5.61 -14.08 7.27
CA TYR A 274 5.54 -13.51 8.62
C TYR A 274 6.91 -13.42 9.29
N SER A 275 7.08 -12.42 10.16
CA SER A 275 8.31 -12.23 10.93
C SER A 275 8.04 -11.80 12.37
N GLN A 276 8.98 -12.10 13.24
CA GLN A 276 9.09 -11.43 14.55
C GLN A 276 9.44 -9.95 14.34
N PHE A 277 9.27 -9.12 15.36
CA PHE A 277 9.59 -7.68 15.28
C PHE A 277 11.10 -7.38 15.15
N ASP A 278 11.95 -8.37 15.33
CA ASP A 278 13.39 -8.27 15.05
C ASP A 278 13.76 -8.66 13.61
N GLY A 279 12.78 -9.05 12.79
CA GLY A 279 12.94 -9.50 11.41
C GLY A 279 13.15 -10.98 11.22
N THR A 280 13.27 -11.76 12.31
CA THR A 280 13.40 -13.24 12.22
C THR A 280 12.14 -13.85 11.61
N PRO A 281 12.24 -14.71 10.58
CA PRO A 281 11.10 -15.39 9.99
C PRO A 281 10.29 -16.17 11.04
N HIS A 282 8.98 -16.01 11.02
CA HIS A 282 8.08 -16.57 12.03
C HIS A 282 7.02 -17.50 11.42
N ASN A 283 6.71 -18.59 12.16
CA ASN A 283 5.57 -19.45 11.85
C ASN A 283 4.72 -19.62 13.14
N PRO A 284 3.49 -19.08 13.15
CA PRO A 284 2.63 -19.16 14.34
C PRO A 284 2.09 -20.58 14.63
N HIS A 285 2.30 -21.55 13.73
CA HIS A 285 1.85 -22.94 13.86
C HIS A 285 0.32 -23.08 14.11
N TRP A 286 -0.49 -22.22 13.47
CA TRP A 286 -1.94 -22.33 13.63
C TRP A 286 -2.46 -23.68 13.15
N PRO A 287 -3.46 -24.24 13.83
CA PRO A 287 -4.13 -25.45 13.37
C PRO A 287 -4.66 -25.26 11.93
N ASN A 288 -4.44 -26.24 11.08
CA ASN A 288 -4.84 -26.23 9.66
C ASN A 288 -4.07 -25.30 8.72
N MET A 289 -2.97 -24.71 9.16
CA MET A 289 -2.08 -24.00 8.27
C MET A 289 -1.33 -24.99 7.37
N SER A 290 -1.47 -24.82 6.06
CA SER A 290 -0.96 -25.79 5.06
C SER A 290 0.43 -25.44 4.53
N TYR A 291 1.04 -24.33 4.97
CA TYR A 291 2.33 -23.87 4.50
C TYR A 291 3.17 -23.23 5.62
N ASP A 292 4.45 -23.07 5.36
CA ASP A 292 5.39 -22.43 6.27
C ASP A 292 5.51 -20.92 5.95
N THR A 293 5.06 -20.08 6.87
CA THR A 293 5.07 -18.62 6.73
C THR A 293 6.44 -17.98 6.86
N ARG A 294 7.47 -18.78 7.17
CA ARG A 294 8.86 -18.32 7.12
C ARG A 294 9.42 -18.23 5.70
N GLN A 295 8.67 -18.73 4.71
CA GLN A 295 9.00 -18.70 3.31
C GLN A 295 8.54 -17.39 2.64
N TYR A 296 9.15 -17.07 1.49
CA TYR A 296 8.65 -16.04 0.59
C TYR A 296 7.46 -16.61 -0.18
N LYS A 297 6.26 -16.29 0.29
CA LYS A 297 4.99 -16.74 -0.30
C LYS A 297 3.94 -15.63 -0.16
N PHE A 298 2.84 -15.76 -0.87
CA PHE A 298 1.62 -14.96 -0.77
C PHE A 298 1.88 -13.47 -0.54
N ASP A 299 1.70 -12.99 0.69
CA ASP A 299 1.72 -11.58 1.05
C ASP A 299 3.12 -10.96 0.98
N ALA A 300 4.16 -11.77 1.17
CA ALA A 300 5.55 -11.33 1.08
C ALA A 300 5.90 -10.60 -0.24
N ILE A 301 5.21 -10.90 -1.34
CA ILE A 301 5.45 -10.23 -2.64
C ILE A 301 5.19 -8.72 -2.57
N ARG A 302 4.27 -8.27 -1.70
CA ARG A 302 3.92 -6.86 -1.54
C ARG A 302 5.05 -6.00 -0.97
N CYS A 303 6.02 -6.60 -0.26
CA CYS A 303 7.15 -5.88 0.31
C CYS A 303 7.93 -5.10 -0.77
N ALA A 304 8.11 -5.69 -1.96
CA ALA A 304 8.80 -5.00 -3.05
C ALA A 304 8.08 -3.71 -3.49
N MET A 305 6.75 -3.77 -3.59
CA MET A 305 5.92 -2.62 -3.94
C MET A 305 5.97 -1.54 -2.85
N ASN A 306 5.89 -1.93 -1.58
CA ASN A 306 5.91 -1.02 -0.44
C ASN A 306 7.26 -0.27 -0.34
N VAL A 307 8.37 -0.98 -0.53
CA VAL A 307 9.71 -0.37 -0.56
C VAL A 307 9.86 0.59 -1.74
N GLY A 308 9.43 0.18 -2.95
CA GLY A 308 9.49 1.03 -4.15
C GLY A 308 8.64 2.30 -4.03
N MET A 309 7.44 2.18 -3.47
CA MET A 309 6.54 3.30 -3.22
C MET A 309 7.13 4.30 -2.22
N ASP A 310 7.61 3.84 -1.08
CA ASP A 310 8.23 4.69 -0.06
C ASP A 310 9.49 5.39 -0.57
N TYR A 311 10.34 4.66 -1.30
CA TYR A 311 11.49 5.24 -1.98
C TYR A 311 11.08 6.35 -2.94
N ASN A 312 10.07 6.13 -3.77
CA ASN A 312 9.59 7.13 -4.72
C ASN A 312 9.05 8.38 -4.02
N TRP A 313 8.29 8.20 -2.93
CA TRP A 313 7.61 9.31 -2.27
C TRP A 313 8.51 10.14 -1.37
N PHE A 314 9.33 9.49 -0.53
CA PHE A 314 10.02 10.18 0.57
C PHE A 314 11.54 10.12 0.54
N ARG A 315 12.12 9.04 0.01
CA ARG A 315 13.57 8.83 -0.01
C ARG A 315 14.25 8.82 1.35
N SER A 316 13.53 8.50 2.40
CA SER A 316 14.03 8.61 3.77
C SER A 316 15.03 7.50 4.14
N ASP A 317 15.07 6.39 3.40
CA ASP A 317 15.98 5.26 3.61
C ASP A 317 16.56 4.72 2.29
N SER A 318 16.92 5.62 1.39
CA SER A 318 17.28 5.31 -0.01
C SER A 318 18.36 4.25 -0.14
N ALA A 319 19.43 4.30 0.65
CA ALA A 319 20.55 3.37 0.53
C ALA A 319 20.12 1.92 0.80
N ASN A 320 19.38 1.68 1.88
CA ASN A 320 18.88 0.35 2.24
C ASN A 320 17.82 -0.12 1.24
N GLN A 321 16.92 0.76 0.83
CA GLN A 321 15.86 0.45 -0.15
C GLN A 321 16.43 0.03 -1.49
N VAL A 322 17.44 0.77 -2.00
CA VAL A 322 18.15 0.40 -3.23
C VAL A 322 18.88 -0.93 -3.08
N GLN A 323 19.51 -1.17 -1.93
CA GLN A 323 20.21 -2.43 -1.69
C GLN A 323 19.25 -3.62 -1.66
N MET A 324 18.13 -3.52 -0.93
CA MET A 324 17.11 -4.57 -0.87
C MET A 324 16.53 -4.88 -2.25
N MET A 325 16.09 -3.86 -2.98
CA MET A 325 15.46 -4.05 -4.28
C MET A 325 16.45 -4.54 -5.35
N THR A 326 17.69 -4.08 -5.33
CA THR A 326 18.72 -4.60 -6.24
C THR A 326 18.99 -6.09 -6.01
N ARG A 327 19.05 -6.56 -4.76
CA ARG A 327 19.19 -7.98 -4.45
C ARG A 327 17.98 -8.78 -4.95
N LEU A 328 16.79 -8.35 -4.62
CA LEU A 328 15.55 -9.03 -4.99
C LEU A 328 15.40 -9.14 -6.52
N MET A 329 15.66 -8.05 -7.25
CA MET A 329 15.54 -8.07 -8.71
C MET A 329 16.62 -8.94 -9.38
N ASN A 330 17.85 -8.96 -8.84
CA ASN A 330 18.89 -9.88 -9.31
C ASN A 330 18.53 -11.34 -9.02
N PHE A 331 17.90 -11.64 -7.89
CA PHE A 331 17.43 -12.97 -7.57
C PHE A 331 16.41 -13.46 -8.60
N PHE A 332 15.35 -12.69 -8.88
CA PHE A 332 14.35 -13.08 -9.88
C PHE A 332 14.89 -13.09 -11.31
N LYS A 333 15.84 -12.23 -11.65
CA LYS A 333 16.55 -12.31 -12.93
C LYS A 333 17.33 -13.62 -13.06
N THR A 334 17.98 -14.07 -11.97
CA THR A 334 18.73 -15.34 -11.94
C THR A 334 17.81 -16.55 -12.03
N ASP A 335 16.64 -16.50 -11.36
CA ASP A 335 15.55 -17.49 -11.49
C ASP A 335 14.89 -17.48 -12.89
N ASN A 336 15.23 -16.51 -13.73
CA ASN A 336 14.59 -16.27 -15.02
C ASN A 336 13.07 -16.08 -14.92
N PHE A 337 12.59 -15.55 -13.78
CA PHE A 337 11.17 -15.32 -13.49
C PHE A 337 10.31 -16.57 -13.67
N GLN A 338 10.77 -17.72 -13.17
CA GLN A 338 10.06 -18.98 -13.31
C GLN A 338 9.16 -19.30 -12.12
N HIS A 339 9.63 -19.04 -10.88
CA HIS A 339 8.95 -19.49 -9.67
C HIS A 339 8.39 -18.33 -8.85
N SER A 340 7.41 -18.65 -8.02
CA SER A 340 6.74 -17.66 -7.15
C SER A 340 7.05 -17.84 -5.67
N TYR A 341 7.44 -19.03 -5.23
CA TYR A 341 7.65 -19.35 -3.82
C TYR A 341 9.04 -19.92 -3.59
N PHE A 342 9.63 -19.55 -2.46
CA PHE A 342 11.01 -19.91 -2.11
C PHE A 342 11.18 -19.93 -0.59
N ASP A 343 12.12 -20.70 -0.09
CA ASP A 343 12.74 -20.36 1.19
C ASP A 343 13.48 -19.01 1.03
N CYS A 344 13.58 -18.22 2.09
CA CYS A 344 14.17 -16.87 1.96
C CYS A 344 15.64 -16.89 1.50
N ASP A 345 16.36 -18.01 1.68
CA ASP A 345 17.72 -18.19 1.15
C ASP A 345 17.78 -18.52 -0.35
N GLY A 346 16.61 -18.70 -0.97
CA GLY A 346 16.45 -19.05 -2.38
C GLY A 346 16.30 -20.56 -2.64
N GLY A 347 16.23 -21.37 -1.59
CA GLY A 347 15.96 -22.81 -1.68
C GLY A 347 14.51 -23.12 -2.04
N ASN A 348 14.25 -24.38 -2.39
CA ASN A 348 12.93 -24.97 -2.61
C ASN A 348 12.00 -24.12 -3.52
N PRO A 349 12.39 -23.82 -4.77
CA PRO A 349 11.57 -23.07 -5.71
C PRO A 349 10.27 -23.80 -6.03
N GLU A 350 9.13 -23.14 -5.90
CA GLU A 350 7.79 -23.68 -6.16
C GLU A 350 6.91 -22.67 -6.91
N GLY A 351 5.78 -23.16 -7.43
CA GLY A 351 4.78 -22.32 -8.12
C GLY A 351 5.30 -21.75 -9.43
N ASN A 352 4.50 -20.87 -10.03
CA ASN A 352 4.87 -20.17 -11.25
C ASN A 352 4.85 -18.66 -10.98
N PHE A 353 5.84 -17.94 -11.52
CA PHE A 353 5.87 -16.48 -11.48
C PHE A 353 4.56 -15.92 -12.02
N ASN A 354 3.90 -15.07 -11.26
CA ASN A 354 2.55 -14.62 -11.55
C ASN A 354 2.47 -13.09 -11.76
N GLU A 355 1.28 -12.61 -12.12
CA GLU A 355 1.02 -11.22 -12.46
C GLU A 355 1.21 -10.28 -11.26
N GLY A 356 0.81 -10.72 -10.06
CA GLY A 356 1.02 -9.96 -8.82
C GLY A 356 2.50 -9.69 -8.57
N MET A 357 3.33 -10.71 -8.74
CA MET A 357 4.80 -10.57 -8.63
C MET A 357 5.37 -9.64 -9.70
N ALA A 358 4.89 -9.74 -10.94
CA ALA A 358 5.31 -8.84 -12.00
C ALA A 358 5.00 -7.37 -11.61
N GLY A 359 3.82 -7.12 -11.05
CA GLY A 359 3.41 -5.81 -10.56
C GLY A 359 4.28 -5.32 -9.40
N ALA A 360 4.41 -6.14 -8.35
CA ALA A 360 5.17 -5.79 -7.16
C ALA A 360 6.66 -5.52 -7.46
N ASN A 361 7.29 -6.41 -8.26
CA ASN A 361 8.68 -6.25 -8.68
C ASN A 361 8.87 -5.01 -9.58
N GLY A 362 7.91 -4.74 -10.48
CA GLY A 362 7.92 -3.54 -11.30
C GLY A 362 7.88 -2.25 -10.47
N ALA A 363 7.05 -2.20 -9.44
CA ALA A 363 7.04 -1.09 -8.47
C ALA A 363 8.35 -1.01 -7.68
N GLY A 364 8.91 -2.16 -7.26
CA GLY A 364 10.21 -2.23 -6.60
C GLY A 364 11.34 -1.62 -7.42
N CYS A 365 11.24 -1.62 -8.77
CA CYS A 365 12.21 -0.99 -9.65
C CYS A 365 12.33 0.54 -9.47
N LEU A 366 11.38 1.20 -8.81
CA LEU A 366 11.54 2.60 -8.39
C LEU A 366 12.76 2.81 -7.49
N ALA A 367 13.14 1.78 -6.71
CA ALA A 367 14.32 1.76 -5.86
C ALA A 367 15.49 0.96 -6.46
N VAL A 368 15.59 0.83 -7.79
CA VAL A 368 16.71 0.20 -8.48
C VAL A 368 17.46 1.23 -9.30
N ASN A 369 18.75 1.43 -9.03
CA ASN A 369 19.60 2.40 -9.74
C ASN A 369 20.27 1.79 -10.99
N ASP A 370 20.29 0.47 -11.15
CA ASP A 370 20.80 -0.24 -12.33
C ASP A 370 19.70 -0.30 -13.41
N ASN A 371 19.80 0.56 -14.43
CA ASN A 371 18.84 0.62 -15.52
C ASN A 371 18.74 -0.67 -16.34
N GLU A 372 19.82 -1.42 -16.50
CA GLU A 372 19.79 -2.69 -17.24
C GLU A 372 19.06 -3.78 -16.44
N LEU A 373 19.24 -3.80 -15.14
CA LEU A 373 18.46 -4.66 -14.25
C LEU A 373 16.99 -4.26 -14.24
N ALA A 374 16.70 -2.99 -14.03
CA ALA A 374 15.33 -2.46 -14.04
C ALA A 374 14.62 -2.74 -15.37
N LYS A 375 15.32 -2.60 -16.50
CA LYS A 375 14.77 -2.87 -17.84
C LYS A 375 14.26 -4.30 -18.00
N VAL A 376 15.01 -5.29 -17.51
CA VAL A 376 14.60 -6.70 -17.58
C VAL A 376 13.32 -6.94 -16.77
N VAL A 377 13.25 -6.42 -15.55
CA VAL A 377 12.09 -6.59 -14.67
C VAL A 377 10.87 -5.84 -15.20
N LEU A 378 11.05 -4.60 -15.63
CA LEU A 378 9.98 -3.79 -16.19
C LEU A 378 9.45 -4.35 -17.50
N GLN A 379 10.30 -4.94 -18.34
CA GLN A 379 9.87 -5.62 -19.56
C GLN A 379 8.95 -6.81 -19.21
N LYS A 380 9.28 -7.56 -18.16
CA LYS A 380 8.42 -8.64 -17.66
C LYS A 380 7.04 -8.13 -17.25
N LEU A 381 6.97 -7.02 -16.50
CA LEU A 381 5.68 -6.39 -16.16
C LEU A 381 4.96 -5.85 -17.40
N TRP A 382 5.70 -5.24 -18.33
CA TRP A 382 5.11 -4.71 -19.56
C TRP A 382 4.45 -5.79 -20.41
N ASP A 383 5.07 -6.95 -20.52
CA ASP A 383 4.57 -8.08 -21.32
C ASP A 383 3.47 -8.87 -20.60
N THR A 384 3.32 -8.68 -19.29
CA THR A 384 2.29 -9.34 -18.50
C THR A 384 0.92 -8.69 -18.77
N ASN A 385 -0.10 -9.52 -19.02
CA ASN A 385 -1.49 -9.11 -19.13
C ASN A 385 -2.19 -9.25 -17.77
N PRO A 386 -3.30 -8.50 -17.52
CA PRO A 386 -4.11 -8.72 -16.34
C PRO A 386 -4.60 -10.17 -16.26
N PRO A 387 -4.55 -10.83 -15.07
CA PRO A 387 -5.04 -12.20 -14.92
C PRO A 387 -6.55 -12.30 -15.08
N SER A 388 -7.03 -13.41 -15.63
CA SER A 388 -8.47 -13.64 -15.90
C SER A 388 -9.02 -14.92 -15.28
N GLY A 389 -8.20 -15.73 -14.65
CA GLY A 389 -8.60 -17.01 -14.06
C GLY A 389 -9.31 -16.89 -12.71
N GLN A 390 -9.49 -18.02 -12.04
CA GLN A 390 -10.08 -18.12 -10.70
C GLN A 390 -9.30 -17.27 -9.67
N TRP A 391 -7.98 -17.23 -9.77
CA TRP A 391 -7.09 -16.53 -8.84
C TRP A 391 -6.76 -15.09 -9.26
N ARG A 392 -7.61 -14.48 -10.11
CA ARG A 392 -7.40 -13.12 -10.63
C ARG A 392 -7.53 -12.02 -9.59
N TYR A 393 -8.09 -12.30 -8.41
CA TYR A 393 -8.31 -11.31 -7.37
C TYR A 393 -6.99 -10.76 -6.83
N PHE A 394 -6.26 -11.51 -6.02
CA PHE A 394 -5.04 -11.06 -5.37
C PHE A 394 -3.96 -10.65 -6.40
N ASN A 395 -3.64 -11.57 -7.32
CA ASN A 395 -2.64 -11.29 -8.35
C ASN A 395 -3.01 -10.08 -9.21
N GLY A 396 -4.30 -9.90 -9.51
CA GLY A 396 -4.79 -8.78 -10.31
C GLY A 396 -4.72 -7.44 -9.59
N MET A 397 -5.09 -7.41 -8.30
CA MET A 397 -5.03 -6.17 -7.51
C MET A 397 -3.59 -5.71 -7.27
N VAL A 398 -2.69 -6.63 -6.89
CA VAL A 398 -1.27 -6.32 -6.72
C VAL A 398 -0.61 -5.95 -8.06
N TYR A 399 -0.94 -6.66 -9.15
CA TYR A 399 -0.52 -6.27 -10.52
C TYR A 399 -0.91 -4.83 -10.83
N TYR A 400 -2.16 -4.45 -10.55
CA TYR A 400 -2.65 -3.11 -10.91
C TYR A 400 -2.03 -2.01 -10.07
N LEU A 401 -1.92 -2.21 -8.75
CA LEU A 401 -1.19 -1.29 -7.87
C LEU A 401 0.28 -1.13 -8.31
N GLY A 402 0.94 -2.23 -8.66
CA GLY A 402 2.30 -2.22 -9.17
C GLY A 402 2.43 -1.48 -10.51
N LEU A 403 1.47 -1.68 -11.42
CA LEU A 403 1.40 -0.97 -12.70
C LEU A 403 1.26 0.55 -12.49
N LEU A 404 0.40 1.00 -11.57
CA LEU A 404 0.23 2.41 -11.21
C LEU A 404 1.50 3.00 -10.60
N ASN A 405 2.18 2.27 -9.72
CA ASN A 405 3.46 2.69 -9.14
C ASN A 405 4.53 2.85 -10.22
N ALA A 406 4.75 1.84 -11.05
CA ALA A 406 5.78 1.85 -12.08
C ALA A 406 5.54 2.91 -13.18
N SER A 407 4.28 3.29 -13.41
CA SER A 407 3.91 4.31 -14.39
C SER A 407 3.93 5.75 -13.86
N GLY A 408 4.25 5.96 -12.58
CA GLY A 408 4.17 7.29 -11.96
C GLY A 408 2.74 7.79 -11.73
N GLN A 409 1.74 6.92 -11.83
CA GLN A 409 0.33 7.28 -11.60
C GLN A 409 -0.16 6.96 -10.18
N PHE A 410 0.68 6.36 -9.35
CA PHE A 410 0.42 6.19 -7.91
C PHE A 410 0.96 7.41 -7.15
N LYS A 411 0.10 8.42 -6.98
CA LYS A 411 0.48 9.76 -6.52
C LYS A 411 -0.03 10.06 -5.13
N VAL A 412 0.69 10.95 -4.44
CA VAL A 412 0.20 11.58 -3.20
C VAL A 412 -0.62 12.81 -3.57
N TYR A 413 -1.89 12.82 -3.20
CA TYR A 413 -2.75 14.00 -3.28
C TYR A 413 -2.62 14.76 -1.99
N LYS A 414 -2.06 15.98 -2.04
CA LYS A 414 -1.87 16.85 -0.89
C LYS A 414 -3.12 17.69 -0.64
N PRO A 415 -3.38 18.13 0.61
CA PRO A 415 -4.39 19.14 0.89
C PRO A 415 -4.18 20.38 0.01
N MET A 416 -5.28 20.89 -0.54
CA MET A 416 -5.29 22.13 -1.34
C MET A 416 -5.10 23.37 -0.45
#